data_18306661773d44b7e79550cd13447767
#
_entry.id   18306661773d44b7e79550cd13447767
#
_cell.length_a   1.000
_cell.length_b   1.000
_cell.length_c   1.000
_cell.angle_alpha   90.00
_cell.angle_beta   90.00
_cell.angle_gamma   90.00
#
_symmetry.space_group_name_H-M   'P 1'
#
loop_
_entity.id
_entity.type
_entity.pdbx_description
1 polymer ?
#
loop_
_entity_poly.entity_id
_entity_poly.type
_entity_poly.pdbx_seq_one_letter_code
_entity_poly.pdbx_strand_id
1 'polypeptide(L)'
;MPLNLVLSIGLDSSLLETRNMVLHSAGYIVESASSVKEAVHRFLAGDFDLVILCHTISTRERDRLACLIRASGSHTPIISIAVKPGQCDLFANATIENTPNKLLPGISEVLIKEAKKWTALSRGKQEVTDPSRKKSPILGGDFERQKEKVAVIISTTLAQAG
;
A
#
# COMPACT_ATOMS: atom_id res chain seq x y z
N MET A 1 -5.85 -16.37 -11.87
CA MET A 1 -5.52 -15.57 -10.66
C MET A 1 -5.32 -14.15 -11.10
N PRO A 2 -5.96 -13.17 -10.50
CA PRO A 2 -5.63 -11.78 -10.78
C PRO A 2 -4.16 -11.55 -10.39
N LEU A 3 -3.39 -10.96 -11.29
CA LEU A 3 -2.02 -10.57 -11.02
C LEU A 3 -2.08 -9.33 -10.10
N ASN A 4 -1.64 -9.49 -8.87
CA ASN A 4 -1.61 -8.38 -7.93
C ASN A 4 -0.43 -7.44 -8.24
N LEU A 5 -0.72 -6.15 -8.34
CA LEU A 5 0.28 -5.11 -8.55
C LEU A 5 0.87 -4.67 -7.19
N VAL A 6 2.15 -4.86 -7.02
CA VAL A 6 2.87 -4.61 -5.77
C VAL A 6 3.84 -3.44 -5.95
N LEU A 7 3.78 -2.45 -5.05
CA LEU A 7 4.78 -1.40 -4.96
C LEU A 7 5.83 -1.77 -3.90
N SER A 8 7.05 -2.06 -4.33
CA SER A 8 8.18 -2.41 -3.45
C SER A 8 9.09 -1.21 -3.26
N ILE A 9 9.24 -0.75 -2.01
CA ILE A 9 9.95 0.49 -1.67
C ILE A 9 11.16 0.16 -0.79
N GLY A 10 12.34 0.65 -1.18
CA GLY A 10 13.58 0.47 -0.43
C GLY A 10 14.72 1.30 -0.98
N LEU A 11 15.68 1.67 -0.13
CA LEU A 11 16.83 2.50 -0.51
C LEU A 11 18.00 1.68 -1.08
N ASP A 12 18.03 0.38 -0.83
CA ASP A 12 19.04 -0.54 -1.35
C ASP A 12 18.52 -1.24 -2.60
N SER A 13 19.10 -0.91 -3.76
CA SER A 13 18.70 -1.44 -5.06
C SER A 13 18.90 -2.95 -5.17
N SER A 14 19.99 -3.48 -4.62
CA SER A 14 20.31 -4.92 -4.69
C SER A 14 19.29 -5.76 -3.91
N LEU A 15 18.91 -5.29 -2.71
CA LEU A 15 17.89 -5.95 -1.90
C LEU A 15 16.50 -5.83 -2.54
N LEU A 16 16.20 -4.69 -3.15
CA LEU A 16 14.97 -4.49 -3.91
C LEU A 16 14.87 -5.48 -5.08
N GLU A 17 15.93 -5.55 -5.88
CA GLU A 17 15.98 -6.41 -7.06
C GLU A 17 15.84 -7.89 -6.69
N THR A 18 16.58 -8.36 -5.69
CA THR A 18 16.47 -9.73 -5.18
C THR A 18 15.04 -10.05 -4.73
N ARG A 19 14.41 -9.14 -3.99
CA ARG A 19 13.03 -9.31 -3.54
C ARG A 19 12.06 -9.32 -4.72
N ASN A 20 12.24 -8.43 -5.67
CA ASN A 20 11.39 -8.36 -6.84
C ASN A 20 11.46 -9.63 -7.68
N MET A 21 12.64 -10.24 -7.81
CA MET A 21 12.79 -11.55 -8.47
C MET A 21 11.94 -12.63 -7.79
N VAL A 22 11.95 -12.67 -6.45
CA VAL A 22 11.14 -13.63 -5.68
C VAL A 22 9.65 -13.38 -5.91
N LEU A 23 9.21 -12.12 -5.88
CA LEU A 23 7.81 -11.75 -6.11
C LEU A 23 7.36 -12.05 -7.55
N HIS A 24 8.18 -11.73 -8.54
CA HIS A 24 7.90 -12.08 -9.94
C HIS A 24 7.79 -13.58 -10.15
N SER A 25 8.67 -14.38 -9.54
CA SER A 25 8.61 -15.85 -9.63
C SER A 25 7.33 -16.42 -9.01
N ALA A 26 6.73 -15.71 -8.07
CA ALA A 26 5.45 -16.05 -7.46
C ALA A 26 4.21 -15.51 -8.22
N GLY A 27 4.43 -14.82 -9.36
CA GLY A 27 3.36 -14.33 -10.23
C GLY A 27 2.85 -12.92 -9.90
N TYR A 28 3.55 -12.14 -9.06
CA TYR A 28 3.20 -10.74 -8.80
C TYR A 28 3.78 -9.81 -9.89
N ILE A 29 3.06 -8.74 -10.19
CA ILE A 29 3.61 -7.61 -10.94
C ILE A 29 4.20 -6.64 -9.94
N VAL A 30 5.48 -6.29 -10.09
CA VAL A 30 6.18 -5.47 -9.10
C VAL A 30 6.72 -4.20 -9.73
N GLU A 31 6.37 -3.07 -9.14
CA GLU A 31 7.02 -1.78 -9.38
C GLU A 31 7.90 -1.44 -8.19
N SER A 32 9.07 -0.86 -8.47
CA SER A 32 10.06 -0.49 -7.46
C SER A 32 10.15 1.01 -7.30
N ALA A 33 10.38 1.45 -6.07
CA ALA A 33 10.79 2.82 -5.78
C ALA A 33 12.04 2.80 -4.90
N SER A 34 13.07 3.51 -5.33
CA SER A 34 14.35 3.62 -4.65
C SER A 34 14.47 4.83 -3.72
N SER A 35 13.44 5.64 -3.66
CA SER A 35 13.34 6.79 -2.77
C SER A 35 11.90 7.01 -2.29
N VAL A 36 11.76 7.70 -1.15
CA VAL A 36 10.45 8.08 -0.60
C VAL A 36 9.65 8.94 -1.58
N LYS A 37 10.33 9.88 -2.25
CA LYS A 37 9.71 10.77 -3.24
C LYS A 37 9.16 9.99 -4.44
N GLU A 38 9.95 9.08 -4.97
CA GLU A 38 9.56 8.20 -6.08
C GLU A 38 8.39 7.30 -5.67
N ALA A 39 8.44 6.73 -4.47
CA ALA A 39 7.38 5.90 -3.93
C ALA A 39 6.03 6.63 -3.88
N VAL A 40 6.02 7.85 -3.39
CA VAL A 40 4.81 8.68 -3.35
C VAL A 40 4.30 8.97 -4.75
N HIS A 41 5.18 9.37 -5.65
CA HIS A 41 4.81 9.67 -7.04
C HIS A 41 4.19 8.45 -7.73
N ARG A 42 4.82 7.27 -7.62
CA ARG A 42 4.31 6.03 -8.21
C ARG A 42 2.98 5.62 -7.59
N PHE A 43 2.88 5.70 -6.26
CA PHE A 43 1.65 5.36 -5.55
C PHE A 43 0.46 6.21 -5.98
N LEU A 44 0.66 7.51 -6.19
CA LEU A 44 -0.39 8.41 -6.66
C LEU A 44 -0.75 8.23 -8.15
N ALA A 45 0.18 7.70 -8.94
CA ALA A 45 -0.01 7.47 -10.38
C ALA A 45 -0.61 6.11 -10.70
N GLY A 46 -0.58 5.13 -9.79
CA GLY A 46 -1.02 3.76 -10.02
C GLY A 46 -2.00 3.23 -8.97
N ASP A 47 -2.68 2.15 -9.32
CA ASP A 47 -3.59 1.43 -8.43
C ASP A 47 -2.91 0.14 -7.95
N PHE A 48 -2.28 0.22 -6.78
CA PHE A 48 -1.55 -0.90 -6.20
C PHE A 48 -2.44 -1.72 -5.27
N ASP A 49 -2.30 -3.05 -5.35
CA ASP A 49 -2.97 -4.00 -4.47
C ASP A 49 -2.22 -4.20 -3.14
N LEU A 50 -0.92 -3.88 -3.13
CA LEU A 50 -0.05 -4.05 -1.97
C LEU A 50 1.12 -3.08 -2.01
N VAL A 51 1.51 -2.55 -0.84
CA VAL A 51 2.74 -1.77 -0.65
C VAL A 51 3.67 -2.50 0.30
N ILE A 52 4.94 -2.65 -0.07
CA ILE A 52 5.98 -3.25 0.76
C ILE A 52 7.03 -2.19 1.11
N LEU A 53 7.21 -1.93 2.40
CA LEU A 53 8.20 -1.02 2.94
C LEU A 53 9.42 -1.80 3.43
N CYS A 54 10.58 -1.56 2.82
CA CYS A 54 11.82 -2.23 3.19
C CYS A 54 12.41 -1.67 4.50
N HIS A 55 13.14 -2.52 5.22
CA HIS A 55 13.89 -2.13 6.41
C HIS A 55 15.01 -1.12 6.14
N THR A 56 15.44 -0.97 4.89
CA THR A 56 16.43 0.05 4.48
C THR A 56 15.92 1.48 4.58
N ILE A 57 14.60 1.64 4.66
CA ILE A 57 13.94 2.92 4.94
C ILE A 57 13.87 3.11 6.44
N SER A 58 14.19 4.29 6.94
CA SER A 58 14.07 4.58 8.37
C SER A 58 12.63 4.40 8.88
N THR A 59 12.46 4.02 10.14
CA THR A 59 11.13 3.84 10.75
C THR A 59 10.28 5.08 10.60
N ARG A 60 10.86 6.27 10.81
CA ARG A 60 10.17 7.55 10.66
C ARG A 60 9.65 7.79 9.24
N GLU A 61 10.42 7.43 8.22
CA GLU A 61 10.01 7.56 6.82
C GLU A 61 8.96 6.53 6.44
N ARG A 62 9.05 5.30 6.97
CA ARG A 62 8.02 4.27 6.78
C ARG A 62 6.68 4.68 7.38
N ASP A 63 6.68 5.19 8.61
CA ASP A 63 5.48 5.71 9.26
C ASP A 63 4.88 6.88 8.48
N ARG A 64 5.73 7.79 8.00
CA ARG A 64 5.30 8.92 7.19
C ARG A 64 4.68 8.48 5.86
N LEU A 65 5.30 7.53 5.15
CA LEU A 65 4.75 6.96 3.92
C LEU A 65 3.38 6.29 4.17
N ALA A 66 3.29 5.50 5.22
CA ALA A 66 2.04 4.84 5.59
C ALA A 66 0.94 5.86 5.92
N CYS A 67 1.27 6.92 6.67
CA CYS A 67 0.33 8.02 6.93
C CYS A 67 -0.13 8.71 5.65
N LEU A 68 0.77 8.99 4.71
CA LEU A 68 0.42 9.60 3.43
C LEU A 68 -0.50 8.72 2.59
N ILE A 69 -0.22 7.42 2.52
CA ILE A 69 -1.07 6.44 1.85
C ILE A 69 -2.48 6.42 2.47
N ARG A 70 -2.59 6.42 3.79
CA ARG A 70 -3.89 6.47 4.49
C ARG A 70 -4.60 7.82 4.30
N ALA A 71 -3.87 8.92 4.34
CA ALA A 71 -4.41 10.27 4.12
C ALA A 71 -4.95 10.47 2.70
N SER A 72 -4.44 9.73 1.71
CA SER A 72 -5.00 9.72 0.35
C SER A 72 -6.35 9.01 0.24
N GLY A 73 -6.86 8.46 1.33
CA GLY A 73 -8.09 7.66 1.35
C GLY A 73 -7.92 6.22 0.88
N SER A 74 -6.67 5.81 0.62
CA SER A 74 -6.39 4.45 0.15
C SER A 74 -6.43 3.44 1.30
N HIS A 75 -7.06 2.30 1.04
CA HIS A 75 -7.08 1.13 1.91
C HIS A 75 -6.08 0.06 1.50
N THR A 76 -5.20 0.36 0.54
CA THR A 76 -4.15 -0.56 0.08
C THR A 76 -3.38 -1.11 1.28
N PRO A 77 -3.26 -2.43 1.45
CA PRO A 77 -2.52 -3.02 2.55
C PRO A 77 -1.03 -2.66 2.46
N ILE A 78 -0.44 -2.40 3.62
CA ILE A 78 0.96 -2.04 3.77
C ILE A 78 1.64 -3.13 4.58
N ILE A 79 2.70 -3.70 4.03
CA ILE A 79 3.59 -4.64 4.71
C ILE A 79 4.92 -3.95 5.00
N SER A 80 5.38 -4.05 6.23
CA SER A 80 6.72 -3.61 6.62
C SER A 80 7.65 -4.81 6.74
N ILE A 81 8.87 -4.69 6.22
CA ILE A 81 9.91 -5.69 6.39
C ILE A 81 10.79 -5.30 7.57
N ALA A 82 10.86 -6.17 8.58
CA ALA A 82 11.66 -5.97 9.78
C ALA A 82 12.96 -6.76 9.74
N VAL A 83 14.02 -6.18 10.31
CA VAL A 83 15.31 -6.86 10.53
C VAL A 83 15.30 -7.66 11.82
N LYS A 84 14.63 -7.13 12.85
CA LYS A 84 14.59 -7.72 14.18
C LYS A 84 13.24 -8.39 14.44
N PRO A 85 13.25 -9.59 15.04
CA PRO A 85 12.02 -10.22 15.52
C PRO A 85 11.29 -9.30 16.50
N GLY A 86 9.97 -9.24 16.40
CA GLY A 86 9.14 -8.44 17.31
C GLY A 86 9.07 -6.93 16.99
N GLN A 87 9.75 -6.46 15.95
CA GLN A 87 9.57 -5.09 15.48
C GLN A 87 8.19 -5.00 14.78
N CYS A 88 7.38 -4.03 15.21
CA CYS A 88 6.08 -3.74 14.60
C CYS A 88 6.02 -2.28 14.20
N ASP A 89 5.58 -2.01 12.99
CA ASP A 89 5.25 -0.67 12.53
C ASP A 89 3.75 -0.43 12.71
N LEU A 90 3.39 0.59 13.48
CA LEU A 90 2.00 0.86 13.91
C LEU A 90 1.03 1.08 12.75
N PHE A 91 1.50 1.57 11.62
CA PHE A 91 0.68 1.88 10.45
C PHE A 91 0.67 0.77 9.40
N ALA A 92 1.48 -0.28 9.58
CA ALA A 92 1.51 -1.42 8.69
C ALA A 92 0.40 -2.43 9.02
N ASN A 93 -0.18 -3.04 8.00
CA ASN A 93 -1.15 -4.13 8.18
C ASN A 93 -0.48 -5.41 8.70
N ALA A 94 0.78 -5.60 8.37
CA ALA A 94 1.62 -6.67 8.90
C ALA A 94 3.09 -6.28 8.85
N THR A 95 3.88 -6.86 9.76
CA THR A 95 5.33 -6.79 9.74
C THR A 95 5.87 -8.19 9.52
N ILE A 96 6.71 -8.34 8.50
CA ILE A 96 7.29 -9.63 8.10
C ILE A 96 8.80 -9.57 8.31
N GLU A 97 9.39 -10.62 8.86
CA GLU A 97 10.83 -10.71 8.98
C GLU A 97 11.50 -10.79 7.61
N ASN A 98 12.69 -10.20 7.50
CA ASN A 98 13.48 -10.19 6.26
C ASN A 98 14.10 -11.56 5.95
N THR A 99 13.25 -12.57 5.82
CA THR A 99 13.64 -13.94 5.43
C THR A 99 12.83 -14.37 4.20
N PRO A 100 13.48 -14.95 3.17
CA PRO A 100 12.77 -15.36 1.95
C PRO A 100 11.59 -16.28 2.22
N ASN A 101 11.74 -17.18 3.19
CA ASN A 101 10.73 -18.18 3.53
C ASN A 101 9.47 -17.58 4.19
N LYS A 102 9.55 -16.37 4.75
CA LYS A 102 8.42 -15.70 5.40
C LYS A 102 7.76 -14.66 4.50
N LEU A 103 8.44 -14.20 3.48
CA LEU A 103 7.96 -13.12 2.60
C LEU A 103 6.67 -13.52 1.86
N LEU A 104 6.71 -14.58 1.07
CA LEU A 104 5.56 -15.01 0.26
C LEU A 104 4.36 -15.46 1.10
N PRO A 105 4.54 -16.30 2.14
CA PRO A 105 3.42 -16.65 3.02
C PRO A 105 2.80 -15.43 3.70
N GLY A 106 3.62 -14.50 4.19
CA GLY A 106 3.16 -13.29 4.85
C GLY A 106 2.37 -12.36 3.91
N ILE A 107 2.81 -12.20 2.67
CA ILE A 107 2.08 -11.44 1.65
C ILE A 107 0.73 -12.10 1.36
N SER A 108 0.72 -13.40 1.12
CA SER A 108 -0.51 -14.16 0.84
C SER A 108 -1.50 -14.04 1.99
N GLU A 109 -1.06 -14.12 3.23
CA GLU A 109 -1.92 -13.98 4.41
C GLU A 109 -2.57 -12.59 4.47
N VAL A 110 -1.82 -11.53 4.22
CA VAL A 110 -2.34 -10.16 4.22
C VAL A 110 -3.37 -9.97 3.11
N LEU A 111 -3.07 -10.40 1.89
CA LEU A 111 -3.98 -10.30 0.76
C LEU A 111 -5.28 -11.08 0.98
N ILE A 112 -5.21 -12.28 1.56
CA ILE A 112 -6.39 -13.08 1.91
C ILE A 112 -7.23 -12.39 2.99
N LYS A 113 -6.61 -11.82 4.02
CA LYS A 113 -7.32 -11.08 5.08
C LYS A 113 -8.05 -9.87 4.52
N GLU A 114 -7.40 -9.10 3.67
CA GLU A 114 -8.02 -7.93 3.05
C GLU A 114 -9.16 -8.31 2.09
N ALA A 115 -8.98 -9.35 1.27
CA ALA A 115 -10.04 -9.86 0.40
C ALA A 115 -11.29 -10.30 1.20
N LYS A 116 -11.12 -11.01 2.32
CA LYS A 116 -12.22 -11.39 3.22
C LYS A 116 -12.93 -10.19 3.84
N LYS A 117 -12.19 -9.17 4.23
CA LYS A 117 -12.74 -7.92 4.77
C LYS A 117 -13.63 -7.21 3.76
N TRP A 118 -13.21 -7.11 2.50
CA TRP A 118 -14.02 -6.54 1.42
C TRP A 118 -15.27 -7.34 1.14
N THR A 119 -15.20 -8.67 1.12
CA THR A 119 -16.36 -9.55 0.92
C THR A 119 -17.36 -9.39 2.05
N ALA A 120 -16.95 -9.28 3.30
CA ALA A 120 -17.82 -9.05 4.44
C ALA A 120 -18.52 -7.68 4.39
N LEU A 121 -17.79 -6.61 3.99
CA LEU A 121 -18.35 -5.27 3.82
C LEU A 121 -19.37 -5.20 2.66
N SER A 122 -19.13 -5.94 1.59
CA SER A 122 -20.04 -6.01 0.43
C SER A 122 -21.35 -6.73 0.78
N ARG A 123 -21.32 -7.77 1.61
CA ARG A 123 -22.52 -8.48 2.09
C ARG A 123 -23.37 -7.63 3.04
N GLY A 124 -22.75 -6.78 3.87
CA GLY A 124 -23.49 -5.90 4.79
C GLY A 124 -24.23 -4.74 4.10
N LYS A 125 -23.95 -4.45 2.83
CA LYS A 125 -24.63 -3.40 2.06
C LYS A 125 -25.84 -3.87 1.25
N GLN A 126 -26.17 -5.15 1.26
CA GLN A 126 -27.27 -5.70 0.45
C GLN A 126 -28.65 -5.67 1.14
N GLU A 127 -28.77 -5.12 2.33
CA GLU A 127 -30.00 -5.15 3.09
C GLU A 127 -30.60 -3.76 3.37
N VAL A 128 -30.67 -2.88 2.38
CA VAL A 128 -31.66 -1.78 2.31
C VAL A 128 -31.82 -1.37 0.84
N THR A 129 -32.55 -2.09 0.06
CA THR A 129 -33.11 -1.58 -1.19
C THR A 129 -34.52 -1.07 -0.93
N ASP A 130 -34.62 0.20 -0.60
CA ASP A 130 -35.85 0.95 -0.76
C ASP A 130 -35.95 1.36 -2.23
N PRO A 131 -36.94 0.86 -3.00
CA PRO A 131 -37.02 1.12 -4.43
C PRO A 131 -37.49 2.53 -4.79
N SER A 132 -37.75 3.39 -3.82
CA SER A 132 -38.31 4.74 -4.07
C SER A 132 -37.29 5.89 -4.05
N ARG A 133 -36.01 5.65 -3.81
CA ARG A 133 -34.98 6.69 -3.88
C ARG A 133 -34.26 6.66 -5.22
N LYS A 134 -34.64 7.57 -6.10
CA LYS A 134 -33.83 7.95 -7.27
C LYS A 134 -32.48 8.47 -6.79
N LYS A 135 -31.45 7.62 -6.89
CA LYS A 135 -30.08 8.02 -6.62
C LYS A 135 -29.54 8.79 -7.80
N SER A 136 -29.23 10.06 -7.58
CA SER A 136 -28.24 10.76 -8.41
C SER A 136 -26.90 10.05 -8.25
N PRO A 137 -26.17 9.76 -9.31
CA PRO A 137 -24.87 9.14 -9.19
C PRO A 137 -23.90 10.15 -8.57
N ILE A 138 -23.51 9.89 -7.32
CA ILE A 138 -22.36 10.57 -6.72
C ILE A 138 -21.14 9.89 -7.30
N LEU A 139 -20.60 10.47 -8.36
CA LEU A 139 -19.52 9.90 -9.13
C LEU A 139 -18.24 10.69 -8.90
N GLY A 140 -17.17 9.98 -8.56
CA GLY A 140 -15.80 10.23 -9.02
C GLY A 140 -15.11 11.54 -8.68
N GLY A 141 -15.82 12.60 -8.40
CA GLY A 141 -15.24 13.92 -8.18
C GLY A 141 -14.45 14.05 -6.87
N ASP A 142 -14.86 13.32 -5.86
CA ASP A 142 -14.23 13.44 -4.52
C ASP A 142 -12.91 12.69 -4.43
N PHE A 143 -12.74 11.60 -5.18
CA PHE A 143 -11.51 10.81 -5.17
C PHE A 143 -10.35 11.55 -5.86
N GLU A 144 -10.60 12.18 -7.00
CA GLU A 144 -9.59 13.01 -7.69
C GLU A 144 -9.24 14.27 -6.89
N ARG A 145 -10.22 14.90 -6.27
CA ARG A 145 -10.01 16.08 -5.40
C ARG A 145 -9.18 15.74 -4.16
N GLN A 146 -9.30 14.52 -3.62
CA GLN A 146 -8.46 14.05 -2.52
C GLN A 146 -7.02 13.77 -2.97
N LYS A 147 -6.81 13.21 -4.16
CA LYS A 147 -5.47 13.03 -4.74
C LYS A 147 -4.74 14.37 -4.92
N GLU A 148 -5.41 15.40 -5.40
CA GLU A 148 -4.83 16.75 -5.52
C GLU A 148 -4.45 17.36 -4.18
N LYS A 149 -5.29 17.25 -3.16
CA LYS A 149 -4.99 17.75 -1.80
C LYS A 149 -3.77 17.07 -1.21
N VAL A 150 -3.65 15.76 -1.37
CA VAL A 150 -2.49 15.00 -0.88
C VAL A 150 -1.23 15.38 -1.64
N ALA A 151 -1.30 15.57 -2.94
CA ALA A 151 -0.17 16.02 -3.75
C ALA A 151 0.35 17.40 -3.32
N VAL A 152 -0.53 18.34 -2.98
CA VAL A 152 -0.17 19.66 -2.44
C VAL A 152 0.49 19.55 -1.08
N ILE A 153 -0.04 18.74 -0.16
CA ILE A 153 0.54 18.51 1.18
C ILE A 153 1.94 17.90 1.05
N ILE A 154 2.12 16.93 0.16
CA ILE A 154 3.39 16.27 -0.08
C ILE A 154 4.44 17.26 -0.63
N SER A 155 4.04 18.09 -1.61
CA SER A 155 4.93 19.10 -2.21
C SER A 155 5.39 20.13 -1.18
N THR A 156 4.50 20.61 -0.34
CA THR A 156 4.82 21.57 0.74
C THR A 156 5.71 20.95 1.80
N THR A 157 5.50 19.70 2.16
CA THR A 157 6.27 19.03 3.21
C THR A 157 7.68 18.65 2.73
N LEU A 158 7.84 18.31 1.44
CA LEU A 158 9.16 18.03 0.85
C LEU A 158 9.99 19.30 0.65
N ALA A 159 9.35 20.44 0.40
CA ALA A 159 10.04 21.73 0.26
C ALA A 159 10.62 22.26 1.59
N GLN A 160 10.05 21.86 2.73
CA GLN A 160 10.52 22.25 4.07
C GLN A 160 11.60 21.32 4.65
N ALA A 161 11.95 20.24 3.98
CA ALA A 161 12.96 19.26 4.41
C ALA A 161 14.30 19.42 3.68
N GLY A 162 14.46 20.53 2.92
CA GLY A 162 15.71 20.92 2.25
C GLY A 162 16.60 21.78 3.12
#